data_353ab029dceee1e3ff28d63f19203fc0
#
_entry.id   353ab029dceee1e3ff28d63f19203fc0
#
_cell.length_a   1.000
_cell.length_b   1.000
_cell.length_c   1.000
_cell.angle_alpha   90.00
_cell.angle_beta   90.00
_cell.angle_gamma   90.00
#
_symmetry.space_group_name_H-M   'P 1'
#
loop_
_entity.id
_entity.type
_entity.pdbx_description
1 polymer ?
#
loop_
_entity_poly.entity_id
_entity_poly.type
_entity_poly.pdbx_seq_one_letter_code
_entity_poly.pdbx_strand_id
1 'polypeptide(L)'
;MSASSDFYRLTHKKFLYNITHIDNIPSIIQNGIMSFDDIKHMSHHSIAMNDVQLRRDSVLIPGGDRLHSYANLYFAFHNPMLYKRQNIAEDLCILAFSCDVLDIKNCVVSDRNAAASLAKFYSAEEGIRNLDFDKIFAQFWIHDDPYEQSNHKAIKCAEILVPHCIPYDYVVAACVVSQNAEQRLRNAGFDREVSINAKVFYR
;
A
#
# COMPACT_ATOMS: atom_id res chain seq x y z
N MET A 1 -12.31 -0.03 -21.18
CA MET A 1 -11.27 -0.95 -20.65
C MET A 1 -11.26 -0.75 -19.14
N SER A 2 -11.03 -1.81 -18.36
CA SER A 2 -11.00 -1.71 -16.90
C SER A 2 -9.74 -0.97 -16.41
N ALA A 3 -9.77 -0.46 -15.17
CA ALA A 3 -8.63 0.24 -14.58
C ALA A 3 -7.39 -0.68 -14.47
N SER A 4 -7.59 -1.95 -14.11
CA SER A 4 -6.53 -2.96 -14.05
C SER A 4 -5.87 -3.22 -15.40
N SER A 5 -6.67 -3.30 -16.48
CA SER A 5 -6.17 -3.48 -17.85
C SER A 5 -5.35 -2.27 -18.30
N ASP A 6 -5.81 -1.05 -18.03
CA ASP A 6 -5.08 0.18 -18.34
C ASP A 6 -3.78 0.27 -17.53
N PHE A 7 -3.81 -0.09 -16.24
CA PHE A 7 -2.61 -0.14 -15.40
C PHE A 7 -1.55 -1.10 -15.98
N TYR A 8 -1.96 -2.32 -16.33
CA TYR A 8 -1.03 -3.29 -16.94
C TYR A 8 -0.47 -2.77 -18.26
N ARG A 9 -1.32 -2.22 -19.13
CA ARG A 9 -0.90 -1.69 -20.44
C ARG A 9 0.12 -0.56 -20.33
N LEU A 10 -0.04 0.33 -19.32
CA LEU A 10 0.83 1.48 -19.12
C LEU A 10 2.13 1.16 -18.37
N THR A 11 2.11 0.17 -17.49
CA THR A 11 3.22 -0.06 -16.55
C THR A 11 3.88 -1.43 -16.71
N HIS A 12 3.24 -2.39 -17.38
CA HIS A 12 3.59 -3.81 -17.44
C HIS A 12 3.66 -4.47 -16.06
N LYS A 13 3.03 -3.89 -15.04
CA LYS A 13 2.96 -4.41 -13.66
C LYS A 13 1.60 -5.04 -13.40
N LYS A 14 1.61 -6.10 -12.58
CA LYS A 14 0.42 -6.89 -12.24
C LYS A 14 0.04 -6.80 -10.77
N PHE A 15 0.89 -6.20 -9.93
CA PHE A 15 0.74 -6.25 -8.49
C PHE A 15 0.70 -4.86 -7.87
N LEU A 16 -0.11 -4.77 -6.81
CA LEU A 16 -0.21 -3.69 -5.86
C LEU A 16 0.25 -4.20 -4.50
N TYR A 17 0.58 -3.34 -3.54
CA TYR A 17 1.29 -3.79 -2.35
C TYR A 17 0.71 -3.24 -1.06
N ASN A 18 0.64 -4.10 -0.04
CA ASN A 18 0.45 -3.68 1.34
C ASN A 18 1.69 -4.07 2.16
N ILE A 19 2.13 -3.21 3.06
CA ILE A 19 3.21 -3.48 4.00
C ILE A 19 2.58 -3.62 5.37
N THR A 20 2.77 -4.76 6.04
CA THR A 20 2.12 -5.04 7.31
C THR A 20 3.02 -5.82 8.26
N HIS A 21 2.67 -5.83 9.54
CA HIS A 21 3.29 -6.70 10.54
C HIS A 21 2.85 -8.15 10.33
N ILE A 22 3.76 -9.10 10.48
CA ILE A 22 3.47 -10.54 10.28
C ILE A 22 2.34 -11.01 11.21
N ASP A 23 2.27 -10.49 12.43
CA ASP A 23 1.24 -10.88 13.40
C ASP A 23 -0.19 -10.44 13.00
N ASN A 24 -0.33 -9.57 12.00
CA ASN A 24 -1.65 -9.21 11.46
C ASN A 24 -2.19 -10.24 10.45
N ILE A 25 -1.35 -11.17 9.99
CA ILE A 25 -1.70 -12.11 8.93
C ILE A 25 -2.93 -12.96 9.23
N PRO A 26 -3.12 -13.51 10.46
CA PRO A 26 -4.34 -14.28 10.75
C PRO A 26 -5.61 -13.44 10.57
N SER A 27 -5.59 -12.17 10.99
CA SER A 27 -6.73 -11.26 10.80
C SER A 27 -6.92 -10.92 9.31
N ILE A 28 -5.83 -10.71 8.56
CA ILE A 28 -5.90 -10.39 7.13
C ILE A 28 -6.45 -11.58 6.33
N ILE A 29 -6.08 -12.80 6.67
CA ILE A 29 -6.64 -14.02 6.03
C ILE A 29 -8.16 -14.08 6.24
N GLN A 30 -8.62 -13.76 7.44
CA GLN A 30 -10.04 -13.86 7.80
C GLN A 30 -10.86 -12.68 7.27
N ASN A 31 -10.33 -11.47 7.32
CA ASN A 31 -11.10 -10.23 7.15
C ASN A 31 -10.65 -9.38 5.95
N GLY A 32 -9.54 -9.73 5.29
CA GLY A 32 -8.90 -8.87 4.29
C GLY A 32 -8.12 -7.70 4.90
N ILE A 33 -7.69 -6.75 4.06
CA ILE A 33 -7.15 -5.47 4.52
C ILE A 33 -8.33 -4.54 4.82
N MET A 34 -8.58 -4.33 6.10
CA MET A 34 -9.67 -3.47 6.57
C MET A 34 -9.26 -2.01 6.62
N SER A 35 -10.23 -1.12 6.50
CA SER A 35 -10.05 0.31 6.75
C SER A 35 -9.69 0.57 8.22
N PHE A 36 -9.15 1.76 8.51
CA PHE A 36 -8.82 2.13 9.89
C PHE A 36 -10.07 2.18 10.77
N ASP A 37 -11.19 2.72 10.24
CA ASP A 37 -12.44 2.80 10.99
C ASP A 37 -13.03 1.44 11.33
N ASP A 38 -12.87 0.46 10.45
CA ASP A 38 -13.39 -0.89 10.66
C ASP A 38 -12.50 -1.73 11.61
N ILE A 39 -11.16 -1.52 11.56
CA ILE A 39 -10.22 -2.30 12.38
C ILE A 39 -9.90 -1.70 13.75
N LYS A 40 -10.22 -0.43 14.01
CA LYS A 40 -9.82 0.30 15.23
C LYS A 40 -10.26 -0.35 16.55
N HIS A 41 -11.29 -1.19 16.51
CA HIS A 41 -11.80 -1.94 17.68
C HIS A 41 -11.23 -3.36 17.78
N MET A 42 -10.38 -3.77 16.85
CA MET A 42 -9.74 -5.07 16.83
C MET A 42 -8.27 -4.95 17.25
N SER A 43 -7.77 -5.99 17.91
CA SER A 43 -6.33 -6.04 18.21
C SER A 43 -5.53 -6.18 16.91
N HIS A 44 -4.62 -5.25 16.65
CA HIS A 44 -3.73 -5.29 15.50
C HIS A 44 -2.42 -4.56 15.79
N HIS A 45 -1.35 -4.93 15.08
CA HIS A 45 -0.05 -4.27 15.16
C HIS A 45 0.04 -3.15 14.11
N SER A 46 -0.21 -1.90 14.53
CA SER A 46 -0.08 -0.75 13.62
C SER A 46 1.39 -0.46 13.33
N ILE A 47 1.74 -0.41 12.06
CA ILE A 47 3.04 0.08 11.58
C ILE A 47 2.97 1.53 11.07
N ALA A 48 1.79 2.13 11.11
CA ALA A 48 1.57 3.51 10.73
C ALA A 48 2.29 4.49 11.69
N MET A 49 2.58 5.68 11.20
CA MET A 49 3.11 6.77 12.04
C MET A 49 1.92 7.58 12.60
N ASN A 50 1.94 7.87 13.89
CA ASN A 50 0.84 8.58 14.56
C ASN A 50 0.54 9.95 13.92
N ASP A 51 1.57 10.71 13.55
CA ASP A 51 1.42 12.00 12.88
C ASP A 51 0.77 11.89 11.49
N VAL A 52 1.00 10.77 10.77
CA VAL A 52 0.33 10.48 9.51
C VAL A 52 -1.13 10.13 9.75
N GLN A 53 -1.43 9.31 10.77
CA GLN A 53 -2.81 8.95 11.11
C GLN A 53 -3.65 10.17 11.51
N LEU A 54 -3.10 11.08 12.29
CA LEU A 54 -3.77 12.34 12.64
C LEU A 54 -4.10 13.20 11.40
N ARG A 55 -3.20 13.25 10.42
CA ARG A 55 -3.50 13.96 9.15
C ARG A 55 -4.57 13.24 8.33
N ARG A 56 -4.57 11.91 8.28
CA ARG A 56 -5.57 11.11 7.57
C ARG A 56 -6.99 11.32 8.10
N ASP A 57 -7.13 11.57 9.41
CA ASP A 57 -8.42 11.77 10.06
C ASP A 57 -9.21 12.97 9.49
N SER A 58 -8.52 14.00 9.03
CA SER A 58 -9.13 15.21 8.48
C SER A 58 -9.36 15.19 6.97
N VAL A 59 -8.91 14.14 6.27
CA VAL A 59 -9.00 14.06 4.80
C VAL A 59 -10.35 13.48 4.39
N LEU A 60 -11.05 14.20 3.50
CA LEU A 60 -12.26 13.73 2.81
C LEU A 60 -11.92 13.38 1.36
N ILE A 61 -12.37 12.23 0.90
CA ILE A 61 -12.28 11.85 -0.50
C ILE A 61 -13.37 12.60 -1.28
N PRO A 62 -13.06 13.34 -2.34
CA PRO A 62 -14.06 14.05 -3.13
C PRO A 62 -15.15 13.11 -3.66
N GLY A 63 -16.42 13.38 -3.30
CA GLY A 63 -17.55 12.52 -3.68
C GLY A 63 -17.64 11.20 -2.92
N GLY A 64 -16.82 10.99 -1.91
CA GLY A 64 -16.77 9.79 -1.06
C GLY A 64 -16.76 10.12 0.44
N ASP A 65 -16.24 9.19 1.23
CA ASP A 65 -16.17 9.27 2.68
C ASP A 65 -14.81 9.80 3.17
N ARG A 66 -14.62 9.79 4.50
CA ARG A 66 -13.36 10.12 5.15
C ARG A 66 -12.30 9.07 4.78
N LEU A 67 -11.05 9.51 4.67
CA LEU A 67 -9.93 8.63 4.26
C LEU A 67 -9.77 7.41 5.17
N HIS A 68 -10.12 7.50 6.46
CA HIS A 68 -10.09 6.39 7.40
C HIS A 68 -11.14 5.29 7.13
N SER A 69 -12.15 5.56 6.27
CA SER A 69 -13.12 4.56 5.82
C SER A 69 -12.61 3.72 4.63
N TYR A 70 -11.37 3.96 4.19
CA TYR A 70 -10.77 3.24 3.08
C TYR A 70 -9.61 2.37 3.53
N ALA A 71 -9.59 1.12 3.07
CA ALA A 71 -8.40 0.27 3.07
C ALA A 71 -7.45 0.72 1.97
N ASN A 72 -6.13 0.65 2.20
CA ASN A 72 -5.16 1.16 1.25
C ASN A 72 -4.11 0.15 0.82
N LEU A 73 -3.70 0.25 -0.46
CA LEU A 73 -2.51 -0.35 -1.03
C LEU A 73 -1.60 0.72 -1.61
N TYR A 74 -0.36 0.35 -1.91
CA TYR A 74 0.60 1.17 -2.66
C TYR A 74 0.80 0.61 -4.07
N PHE A 75 1.07 1.48 -5.04
CA PHE A 75 1.54 1.06 -6.36
C PHE A 75 2.96 0.49 -6.31
N ALA A 76 3.80 0.98 -5.40
CA ALA A 76 5.16 0.52 -5.21
C ALA A 76 5.47 0.24 -3.74
N PHE A 77 6.02 -0.93 -3.44
CA PHE A 77 6.51 -1.26 -2.09
C PHE A 77 7.80 -0.52 -1.74
N HIS A 78 8.64 -0.25 -2.75
CA HIS A 78 9.88 0.52 -2.58
C HIS A 78 9.54 2.00 -2.42
N ASN A 79 9.22 2.40 -1.19
CA ASN A 79 8.72 3.72 -0.85
C ASN A 79 9.23 4.20 0.52
N PRO A 80 9.08 5.50 0.83
CA PRO A 80 9.51 6.08 2.10
C PRO A 80 8.89 5.44 3.35
N MET A 81 7.69 4.84 3.26
CA MET A 81 7.08 4.17 4.41
C MET A 81 7.88 2.92 4.80
N LEU A 82 8.18 2.04 3.85
CA LEU A 82 9.00 0.86 4.09
C LEU A 82 10.41 1.26 4.56
N TYR A 83 11.01 2.28 3.94
CA TYR A 83 12.33 2.78 4.35
C TYR A 83 12.38 3.19 5.82
N LYS A 84 11.35 3.87 6.32
CA LYS A 84 11.25 4.27 7.73
C LYS A 84 11.04 3.11 8.70
N ARG A 85 10.70 1.93 8.21
CA ARG A 85 10.43 0.71 9.01
C ARG A 85 11.52 -0.36 8.88
N GLN A 86 12.66 -0.05 8.26
CA GLN A 86 13.76 -1.00 8.08
C GLN A 86 14.31 -1.58 9.41
N ASN A 87 14.16 -0.85 10.53
CA ASN A 87 14.59 -1.30 11.85
C ASN A 87 13.77 -2.50 12.38
N ILE A 88 12.53 -2.68 11.91
CA ILE A 88 11.64 -3.80 12.26
C ILE A 88 11.39 -4.73 11.07
N ALA A 89 12.29 -4.76 10.08
CA ALA A 89 12.11 -5.54 8.84
C ALA A 89 11.83 -7.03 9.07
N GLU A 90 12.37 -7.62 10.14
CA GLU A 90 12.12 -9.03 10.53
C GLU A 90 10.66 -9.30 10.95
N ASP A 91 9.94 -8.27 11.35
CA ASP A 91 8.55 -8.36 11.76
C ASP A 91 7.57 -7.99 10.63
N LEU A 92 8.09 -7.57 9.48
CA LEU A 92 7.28 -7.11 8.35
C LEU A 92 7.19 -8.16 7.25
N CYS A 93 6.04 -8.12 6.55
CA CYS A 93 5.89 -8.70 5.23
C CYS A 93 5.29 -7.67 4.26
N ILE A 94 5.63 -7.82 2.99
CA ILE A 94 5.05 -7.08 1.87
C ILE A 94 4.10 -8.05 1.18
N LEU A 95 2.80 -7.80 1.26
CA LEU A 95 1.79 -8.56 0.53
C LEU A 95 1.65 -8.00 -0.88
N ALA A 96 1.66 -8.87 -1.89
CA ALA A 96 1.37 -8.55 -3.27
C ALA A 96 -0.10 -8.90 -3.58
N PHE A 97 -0.83 -7.94 -4.12
CA PHE A 97 -2.22 -8.07 -4.54
C PHE A 97 -2.32 -8.04 -6.05
N SER A 98 -3.28 -8.78 -6.64
CA SER A 98 -3.63 -8.61 -8.05
C SER A 98 -4.05 -7.15 -8.33
N CYS A 99 -3.65 -6.61 -9.47
CA CYS A 99 -4.09 -5.29 -9.90
C CYS A 99 -5.62 -5.22 -10.17
N ASP A 100 -6.33 -6.35 -10.19
CA ASP A 100 -7.79 -6.39 -10.30
C ASP A 100 -8.51 -5.69 -9.12
N VAL A 101 -7.80 -5.43 -8.02
CA VAL A 101 -8.29 -4.53 -6.95
C VAL A 101 -8.71 -3.17 -7.48
N LEU A 102 -8.07 -2.66 -8.55
CA LEU A 102 -8.43 -1.40 -9.19
C LEU A 102 -9.84 -1.38 -9.79
N ASP A 103 -10.40 -2.57 -10.07
CA ASP A 103 -11.74 -2.71 -10.65
C ASP A 103 -12.82 -2.90 -9.57
N ILE A 104 -12.47 -2.87 -8.29
CA ILE A 104 -13.45 -2.87 -7.19
C ILE A 104 -14.28 -1.58 -7.28
N LYS A 105 -15.58 -1.73 -7.11
CA LYS A 105 -16.52 -0.59 -7.17
C LYS A 105 -16.13 0.52 -6.20
N ASN A 106 -16.15 1.76 -6.66
CA ASN A 106 -15.77 2.96 -5.91
C ASN A 106 -14.29 2.97 -5.47
N CYS A 107 -13.42 2.20 -6.12
CA CYS A 107 -11.99 2.31 -5.93
C CYS A 107 -11.51 3.70 -6.36
N VAL A 108 -10.74 4.34 -5.48
CA VAL A 108 -10.13 5.66 -5.70
C VAL A 108 -8.62 5.50 -5.70
N VAL A 109 -7.92 6.31 -6.47
CA VAL A 109 -6.45 6.39 -6.41
C VAL A 109 -6.03 7.81 -6.07
N SER A 110 -4.93 7.92 -5.31
CA SER A 110 -4.29 9.21 -5.04
C SER A 110 -2.95 9.31 -5.78
N ASP A 111 -2.61 10.50 -6.28
CA ASP A 111 -1.38 10.75 -7.03
C ASP A 111 -0.13 10.74 -6.14
N ARG A 112 -0.31 10.70 -4.82
CA ARG A 112 0.73 10.69 -3.78
C ARG A 112 0.17 10.15 -2.48
N ASN A 113 0.93 10.20 -1.38
CA ASN A 113 0.40 9.87 -0.06
C ASN A 113 -0.91 10.64 0.17
N ALA A 114 -1.98 9.91 0.46
CA ALA A 114 -3.32 10.47 0.59
C ALA A 114 -3.45 11.49 1.73
N ALA A 115 -2.54 11.47 2.72
CA ALA A 115 -2.49 12.46 3.79
C ALA A 115 -1.62 13.70 3.45
N ALA A 116 -1.07 13.81 2.24
CA ALA A 116 -0.34 14.99 1.81
C ALA A 116 -1.30 16.14 1.44
N SER A 117 -0.95 17.37 1.79
CA SER A 117 -1.79 18.56 1.57
C SER A 117 -2.14 18.82 0.10
N LEU A 118 -1.31 18.32 -0.84
CA LEU A 118 -1.49 18.48 -2.28
C LEU A 118 -1.98 17.18 -2.95
N ALA A 119 -2.47 16.20 -2.19
CA ALA A 119 -2.98 14.97 -2.76
C ALA A 119 -4.21 15.21 -3.63
N LYS A 120 -4.19 14.64 -4.82
CA LYS A 120 -5.32 14.62 -5.74
C LYS A 120 -5.90 13.20 -5.75
N PHE A 121 -7.22 13.14 -5.78
CA PHE A 121 -7.97 11.88 -5.79
C PHE A 121 -8.74 11.75 -7.09
N TYR A 122 -8.78 10.55 -7.62
CA TYR A 122 -9.44 10.22 -8.88
C TYR A 122 -10.19 8.89 -8.75
N SER A 123 -11.22 8.66 -9.56
CA SER A 123 -11.67 7.28 -9.77
C SER A 123 -10.49 6.43 -10.28
N ALA A 124 -10.48 5.13 -10.02
CA ALA A 124 -9.39 4.28 -10.50
C ALA A 124 -9.21 4.38 -12.02
N GLU A 125 -10.30 4.40 -12.79
CA GLU A 125 -10.31 4.50 -14.26
C GLU A 125 -9.67 5.79 -14.77
N GLU A 126 -9.96 6.92 -14.14
CA GLU A 126 -9.39 8.21 -14.51
C GLU A 126 -7.96 8.34 -14.02
N GLY A 127 -7.70 7.96 -12.76
CA GLY A 127 -6.43 8.17 -12.09
C GLY A 127 -5.29 7.40 -12.74
N ILE A 128 -5.51 6.15 -13.16
CA ILE A 128 -4.48 5.33 -13.82
C ILE A 128 -3.88 6.03 -15.05
N ARG A 129 -4.62 6.92 -15.71
CA ARG A 129 -4.13 7.69 -16.87
C ARG A 129 -3.45 9.00 -16.47
N ASN A 130 -3.64 9.46 -15.24
CA ASN A 130 -3.15 10.75 -14.73
C ASN A 130 -1.97 10.62 -13.74
N LEU A 131 -1.63 9.40 -13.29
CA LEU A 131 -0.52 9.18 -12.37
C LEU A 131 0.84 9.26 -13.06
N ASP A 132 1.81 9.84 -12.36
CA ASP A 132 3.23 9.87 -12.77
C ASP A 132 3.92 8.54 -12.37
N PHE A 133 3.74 7.52 -13.20
CA PHE A 133 4.32 6.19 -12.93
C PHE A 133 5.84 6.17 -12.98
N ASP A 134 6.48 7.07 -13.71
CA ASP A 134 7.95 7.17 -13.73
C ASP A 134 8.46 7.57 -12.33
N LYS A 135 7.82 8.52 -11.68
CA LYS A 135 8.16 8.90 -10.30
C LYS A 135 7.71 7.85 -9.29
N ILE A 136 6.52 7.25 -9.44
CA ILE A 136 6.03 6.22 -8.52
C ILE A 136 6.97 5.01 -8.49
N PHE A 137 7.48 4.56 -9.64
CA PHE A 137 8.36 3.40 -9.73
C PHE A 137 9.85 3.73 -9.75
N ALA A 138 10.24 5.01 -9.68
CA ALA A 138 11.64 5.40 -9.61
C ALA A 138 12.38 4.64 -8.50
N GLN A 139 13.61 4.23 -8.76
CA GLN A 139 14.44 3.54 -7.78
C GLN A 139 14.86 4.48 -6.64
N PHE A 140 15.08 5.76 -6.95
CA PHE A 140 15.50 6.77 -5.99
C PHE A 140 14.52 7.94 -5.99
N TRP A 141 14.44 8.63 -4.85
CA TRP A 141 13.66 9.86 -4.65
C TRP A 141 14.48 10.96 -3.99
N ILE A 142 15.83 10.88 -4.09
CA ILE A 142 16.75 11.85 -3.56
C ILE A 142 16.98 12.92 -4.64
N HIS A 143 16.88 14.19 -4.25
CA HIS A 143 17.11 15.35 -5.09
C HIS A 143 17.90 16.38 -4.29
N ASP A 144 18.67 17.24 -4.97
CA ASP A 144 19.41 18.34 -4.35
C ASP A 144 18.45 19.40 -3.80
N ASP A 145 17.34 19.65 -4.49
CA ASP A 145 16.29 20.54 -4.00
C ASP A 145 15.41 19.82 -2.95
N PRO A 146 15.35 20.34 -1.70
CA PRO A 146 14.53 19.77 -0.63
C PRO A 146 13.02 19.72 -0.96
N TYR A 147 12.52 20.69 -1.72
CA TYR A 147 11.11 20.71 -2.13
C TYR A 147 10.82 19.59 -3.12
N GLU A 148 11.63 19.42 -4.15
CA GLU A 148 11.53 18.32 -5.11
C GLU A 148 11.65 16.97 -4.42
N GLN A 149 12.60 16.83 -3.49
CA GLN A 149 12.77 15.61 -2.71
C GLN A 149 11.52 15.30 -1.88
N SER A 150 10.95 16.28 -1.20
CA SER A 150 9.73 16.11 -0.40
C SER A 150 8.53 15.74 -1.27
N ASN A 151 8.38 16.40 -2.42
CA ASN A 151 7.33 16.12 -3.38
C ASN A 151 7.45 14.71 -3.96
N HIS A 152 8.65 14.28 -4.36
CA HIS A 152 8.88 12.94 -4.91
C HIS A 152 8.63 11.85 -3.86
N LYS A 153 9.04 12.07 -2.59
CA LYS A 153 8.72 11.17 -1.46
C LYS A 153 7.20 10.98 -1.31
N ALA A 154 6.43 12.05 -1.46
CA ALA A 154 4.99 11.95 -1.40
C ALA A 154 4.42 11.12 -2.57
N ILE A 155 4.88 11.37 -3.81
CA ILE A 155 4.47 10.65 -5.02
C ILE A 155 4.82 9.15 -4.93
N LYS A 156 5.99 8.80 -4.40
CA LYS A 156 6.38 7.40 -4.14
C LYS A 156 5.40 6.62 -3.27
N CYS A 157 4.60 7.34 -2.47
CA CYS A 157 3.56 6.77 -1.63
C CYS A 157 2.15 6.96 -2.22
N ALA A 158 2.01 7.02 -3.55
CA ALA A 158 0.70 7.00 -4.22
C ALA A 158 -0.08 5.75 -3.81
N GLU A 159 -1.39 5.95 -3.56
CA GLU A 159 -2.22 4.92 -2.91
C GLU A 159 -3.40 4.50 -3.79
N ILE A 160 -3.81 3.25 -3.62
CA ILE A 160 -5.08 2.70 -4.03
C ILE A 160 -5.95 2.65 -2.78
N LEU A 161 -7.17 3.16 -2.85
CA LEU A 161 -8.09 3.35 -1.74
C LEU A 161 -9.41 2.63 -2.07
N VAL A 162 -9.71 1.58 -1.32
CA VAL A 162 -10.93 0.78 -1.49
C VAL A 162 -11.83 0.99 -0.30
N PRO A 163 -13.12 1.30 -0.47
CA PRO A 163 -14.04 1.46 0.65
C PRO A 163 -14.05 0.23 1.54
N HIS A 164 -13.92 0.42 2.83
CA HIS A 164 -14.00 -0.55 3.92
C HIS A 164 -12.94 -1.65 3.91
N CYS A 165 -12.89 -2.50 2.87
CA CYS A 165 -12.08 -3.71 2.90
C CYS A 165 -11.58 -4.11 1.51
N ILE A 166 -10.34 -4.63 1.46
CA ILE A 166 -9.80 -5.34 0.30
C ILE A 166 -9.76 -6.82 0.64
N PRO A 167 -10.56 -7.68 -0.03
CA PRO A 167 -10.63 -9.10 0.27
C PRO A 167 -9.27 -9.81 0.13
N TYR A 168 -9.04 -10.81 1.00
CA TYR A 168 -7.82 -11.64 0.97
C TYR A 168 -7.65 -12.39 -0.36
N ASP A 169 -8.74 -12.67 -1.08
CA ASP A 169 -8.71 -13.37 -2.37
C ASP A 169 -7.86 -12.67 -3.42
N TYR A 170 -7.66 -11.36 -3.31
CA TYR A 170 -6.76 -10.61 -4.18
C TYR A 170 -5.27 -10.76 -3.83
N VAL A 171 -4.92 -11.32 -2.65
CA VAL A 171 -3.52 -11.60 -2.28
C VAL A 171 -2.99 -12.72 -3.16
N VAL A 172 -1.83 -12.52 -3.76
CA VAL A 172 -1.21 -13.53 -4.65
C VAL A 172 0.12 -14.05 -4.10
N ALA A 173 0.86 -13.23 -3.36
CA ALA A 173 2.18 -13.59 -2.83
C ALA A 173 2.58 -12.68 -1.67
N ALA A 174 3.68 -13.04 -1.00
CA ALA A 174 4.34 -12.19 -0.03
C ALA A 174 5.86 -12.14 -0.25
N CYS A 175 6.50 -11.07 0.23
CA CYS A 175 7.94 -10.96 0.32
C CYS A 175 8.34 -10.66 1.77
N VAL A 176 9.39 -11.32 2.25
CA VAL A 176 9.95 -11.16 3.60
C VAL A 176 11.47 -10.99 3.53
N VAL A 177 12.06 -10.51 4.62
CA VAL A 177 13.49 -10.16 4.69
C VAL A 177 14.38 -11.38 4.84
N SER A 178 13.94 -12.44 5.52
CA SER A 178 14.75 -13.60 5.92
C SER A 178 13.95 -14.90 5.98
N GLN A 179 14.64 -16.03 6.11
CA GLN A 179 14.04 -17.35 6.36
C GLN A 179 13.27 -17.39 7.68
N ASN A 180 13.76 -16.70 8.72
CA ASN A 180 13.06 -16.63 10.00
C ASN A 180 11.71 -15.89 9.85
N ALA A 181 11.69 -14.78 9.13
CA ALA A 181 10.47 -14.05 8.84
C ALA A 181 9.50 -14.90 7.98
N GLU A 182 10.02 -15.69 7.01
CA GLU A 182 9.19 -16.63 6.23
C GLU A 182 8.55 -17.68 7.14
N GLN A 183 9.32 -18.32 8.02
CA GLN A 183 8.78 -19.33 8.94
C GLN A 183 7.70 -18.75 9.84
N ARG A 184 7.88 -17.54 10.37
CA ARG A 184 6.87 -16.83 11.16
C ARG A 184 5.61 -16.54 10.34
N LEU A 185 5.78 -16.10 9.08
CA LEU A 185 4.68 -15.84 8.17
C LEU A 185 3.88 -17.12 7.88
N ARG A 186 4.56 -18.26 7.65
CA ARG A 186 3.92 -19.56 7.48
C ARG A 186 3.17 -20.01 8.73
N ASN A 187 3.79 -19.85 9.90
CA ASN A 187 3.17 -20.19 11.19
C ASN A 187 1.92 -19.32 11.47
N ALA A 188 1.86 -18.10 10.93
CA ALA A 188 0.68 -17.24 10.97
C ALA A 188 -0.45 -17.68 10.01
N GLY A 189 -0.25 -18.75 9.24
CA GLY A 189 -1.26 -19.36 8.35
C GLY A 189 -1.18 -18.91 6.88
N PHE A 190 -0.14 -18.14 6.49
CA PHE A 190 -0.01 -17.70 5.10
C PHE A 190 0.32 -18.87 4.16
N ASP A 191 -0.58 -19.13 3.21
CA ASP A 191 -0.55 -20.33 2.32
C ASP A 191 -0.14 -20.04 0.87
N ARG A 192 0.11 -18.76 0.53
CA ARG A 192 0.47 -18.34 -0.82
C ARG A 192 1.98 -18.37 -1.04
N GLU A 193 2.42 -18.02 -2.26
CA GLU A 193 3.85 -17.91 -2.57
C GLU A 193 4.56 -16.89 -1.67
N VAL A 194 5.78 -17.24 -1.21
CA VAL A 194 6.64 -16.35 -0.41
C VAL A 194 8.01 -16.27 -1.05
N SER A 195 8.49 -15.05 -1.23
CA SER A 195 9.86 -14.76 -1.64
C SER A 195 10.67 -14.17 -0.47
N ILE A 196 11.95 -14.53 -0.41
CA ILE A 196 12.89 -13.94 0.56
C ILE A 196 13.80 -12.97 -0.19
N ASN A 197 13.80 -11.70 0.20
CA ASN A 197 14.65 -10.71 -0.45
C ASN A 197 15.00 -9.55 0.50
N ALA A 198 16.16 -9.65 1.15
CA ALA A 198 16.64 -8.64 2.09
C ALA A 198 16.84 -7.25 1.45
N LYS A 199 17.26 -7.19 0.17
CA LYS A 199 17.48 -5.92 -0.54
C LYS A 199 16.21 -5.08 -0.67
N VAL A 200 15.05 -5.73 -0.77
CA VAL A 200 13.74 -5.06 -0.80
C VAL A 200 13.49 -4.25 0.48
N PHE A 201 14.01 -4.74 1.61
CA PHE A 201 13.87 -4.12 2.94
C PHE A 201 15.04 -3.19 3.29
N TYR A 202 15.86 -2.79 2.29
CA TYR A 202 17.04 -1.93 2.49
C TYR A 202 18.12 -2.54 3.40
N ARG A 203 18.31 -3.88 3.32
CA ARG A 203 19.24 -4.68 4.08
C ARG A 203 20.27 -5.38 3.20
#